data_25b04e6ce3aacfec369dea2f7f2f7864
#
_entry.id   25b04e6ce3aacfec369dea2f7f2f7864
#
_cell.length_a   1.000
_cell.length_b   1.000
_cell.length_c   1.000
_cell.angle_alpha   90.00
_cell.angle_beta   90.00
_cell.angle_gamma   90.00
#
_symmetry.space_group_name_H-M   'P 1'
#
loop_
_entity.id
_entity.type
_entity.pdbx_description
1 polymer ?
#
loop_
_entity_poly.entity_id
_entity_poly.type
_entity_poly.pdbx_seq_one_letter_code
_entity_poly.pdbx_strand_id
1 'polypeptide(L)'
;MNKKEKYRIKFAEALQNEKLKLTSQRSAIFDEVIYGEKHRECEEICDSLKKKNHNASRATVYRTLDILIKYDFVRKMDIGDGRIRYESKIGHPHHDHMICVETGKIIEFVSDEIENIQEEIAEKHGYKIIKHIHQLFVKPIKK
;
A
#
# COMPACT_ATOMS: atom_id res chain seq x y z
N MET A 1 4.11 -20.80 -14.07
CA MET A 1 4.48 -19.42 -13.75
C MET A 1 4.12 -19.14 -12.29
N ASN A 2 5.07 -18.71 -11.47
CA ASN A 2 4.81 -18.42 -10.07
C ASN A 2 4.11 -17.07 -9.89
N LYS A 3 3.64 -16.78 -8.67
CA LYS A 3 2.90 -15.55 -8.37
C LYS A 3 3.73 -14.29 -8.61
N LYS A 4 5.04 -14.31 -8.27
CA LYS A 4 5.92 -13.15 -8.47
C LYS A 4 6.04 -12.80 -9.94
N GLU A 5 6.17 -13.79 -10.81
CA GLU A 5 6.25 -13.57 -12.25
C GLU A 5 4.96 -12.99 -12.79
N LYS A 6 3.81 -13.48 -12.32
CA LYS A 6 2.50 -12.95 -12.73
C LYS A 6 2.36 -11.47 -12.38
N TYR A 7 2.76 -11.09 -11.17
CA TYR A 7 2.67 -9.69 -10.74
C TYR A 7 3.64 -8.81 -11.50
N ARG A 8 4.84 -9.32 -11.80
CA ARG A 8 5.82 -8.59 -12.60
C ARG A 8 5.30 -8.33 -14.02
N ILE A 9 4.66 -9.32 -14.62
CA ILE A 9 4.03 -9.19 -15.93
C ILE A 9 2.93 -8.12 -15.88
N LYS A 10 2.07 -8.14 -14.86
CA LYS A 10 1.04 -7.12 -14.69
C LYS A 10 1.63 -5.73 -14.53
N PHE A 11 2.74 -5.61 -13.81
CA PHE A 11 3.44 -4.34 -13.66
C PHE A 11 4.01 -3.86 -14.99
N ALA A 12 4.62 -4.75 -15.76
CA ALA A 12 5.12 -4.41 -17.09
C ALA A 12 3.99 -3.92 -18.00
N GLU A 13 2.83 -4.56 -17.95
CA GLU A 13 1.64 -4.14 -18.69
C GLU A 13 1.16 -2.75 -18.27
N ALA A 14 1.14 -2.49 -16.95
CA ALA A 14 0.78 -1.17 -16.42
C ALA A 14 1.74 -0.09 -16.93
N LEU A 15 3.04 -0.36 -16.92
CA LEU A 15 4.04 0.55 -17.45
C LEU A 15 3.81 0.81 -18.94
N GLN A 16 3.52 -0.24 -19.70
CA GLN A 16 3.24 -0.12 -21.13
C GLN A 16 2.03 0.77 -21.39
N ASN A 17 0.97 0.65 -20.58
CA ASN A 17 -0.19 1.52 -20.67
C ASN A 17 0.15 2.98 -20.38
N GLU A 18 1.18 3.23 -19.60
CA GLU A 18 1.70 4.57 -19.30
C GLU A 18 2.80 5.00 -20.27
N LYS A 19 3.03 4.20 -21.31
CA LYS A 19 4.07 4.45 -22.33
C LYS A 19 5.48 4.48 -21.75
N LEU A 20 5.71 3.65 -20.74
CA LEU A 20 7.00 3.50 -20.07
C LEU A 20 7.52 2.08 -20.25
N LYS A 21 8.84 1.94 -20.14
CA LYS A 21 9.50 0.63 -20.23
C LYS A 21 9.79 0.10 -18.84
N LEU A 22 9.81 -1.22 -18.71
CA LEU A 22 10.28 -1.87 -17.49
C LEU A 22 11.82 -1.79 -17.50
N THR A 23 12.34 -0.90 -16.69
CA THR A 23 13.79 -0.72 -16.50
C THR A 23 14.25 -1.47 -15.26
N SER A 24 15.57 -1.63 -15.08
CA SER A 24 16.13 -2.24 -13.88
C SER A 24 15.77 -1.42 -12.63
N GLN A 25 15.75 -0.08 -12.75
CA GLN A 25 15.35 0.79 -11.65
C GLN A 25 13.89 0.58 -11.26
N ARG A 26 12.98 0.58 -12.22
CA ARG A 26 11.55 0.37 -11.96
C ARG A 26 11.28 -1.02 -11.39
N SER A 27 11.97 -2.02 -11.90
CA SER A 27 11.88 -3.39 -11.37
C SER A 27 12.34 -3.46 -9.91
N ALA A 28 13.45 -2.81 -9.57
CA ALA A 28 13.95 -2.74 -8.21
C ALA A 28 12.97 -2.02 -7.28
N ILE A 29 12.39 -0.91 -7.73
CA ILE A 29 11.38 -0.17 -6.95
C ILE A 29 10.15 -1.05 -6.71
N PHE A 30 9.67 -1.72 -7.74
CA PHE A 30 8.55 -2.64 -7.63
C PHE A 30 8.81 -3.70 -6.55
N ASP A 31 9.94 -4.39 -6.63
CA ASP A 31 10.28 -5.44 -5.68
C ASP A 31 10.40 -4.90 -4.25
N GLU A 32 11.01 -3.73 -4.09
CA GLU A 32 11.18 -3.09 -2.79
C GLU A 32 9.84 -2.74 -2.15
N VAL A 33 8.93 -2.15 -2.90
CA VAL A 33 7.63 -1.71 -2.40
C VAL A 33 6.69 -2.89 -2.16
N ILE A 34 6.67 -3.84 -3.08
CA ILE A 34 5.72 -4.96 -3.03
C ILE A 34 6.13 -5.99 -1.97
N TYR A 35 7.41 -6.32 -1.90
CA TYR A 35 7.91 -7.40 -1.04
C TYR A 35 8.71 -6.92 0.18
N GLY A 36 8.97 -5.63 0.28
CA GLY A 36 9.66 -5.05 1.42
C GLY A 36 8.74 -4.76 2.60
N GLU A 37 9.25 -4.01 3.56
CA GLU A 37 8.48 -3.63 4.75
C GLU A 37 7.31 -2.73 4.38
N LYS A 38 6.23 -2.85 5.15
CA LYS A 38 5.01 -2.08 4.95
C LYS A 38 5.07 -0.73 5.66
N HIS A 39 4.13 0.14 5.31
CA HIS A 39 3.87 1.41 6.01
C HIS A 39 5.07 2.36 5.98
N ARG A 40 5.79 2.36 4.87
CA ARG A 40 6.96 3.24 4.70
C ARG A 40 6.63 4.49 3.91
N GLU A 41 7.29 5.58 4.28
CA GLU A 41 7.30 6.80 3.48
C GLU A 41 8.22 6.63 2.27
N CYS A 42 8.06 7.48 1.27
CA CYS A 42 8.91 7.47 0.08
C CYS A 42 10.40 7.57 0.43
N GLU A 43 10.76 8.42 1.40
CA GLU A 43 12.16 8.56 1.85
C GLU A 43 12.74 7.25 2.37
N GLU A 44 11.99 6.52 3.17
CA GLU A 44 12.41 5.23 3.70
C GLU A 44 12.63 4.21 2.58
N ILE A 45 11.76 4.23 1.57
CA ILE A 45 11.89 3.38 0.39
C ILE A 45 13.15 3.75 -0.39
N CYS A 46 13.40 5.05 -0.60
CA CYS A 46 14.60 5.54 -1.27
C CYS A 46 15.87 5.10 -0.54
N ASP A 47 15.88 5.24 0.78
CA ASP A 47 17.03 4.85 1.60
C ASP A 47 17.32 3.36 1.52
N SER A 48 16.27 2.54 1.54
CA SER A 48 16.40 1.09 1.39
C SER A 48 16.98 0.71 0.03
N LEU A 49 16.54 1.37 -1.03
CA LEU A 49 17.07 1.15 -2.38
C LEU A 49 18.55 1.50 -2.46
N LYS A 50 18.96 2.61 -1.87
CA LYS A 50 20.38 3.01 -1.83
C LYS A 50 21.25 1.99 -1.10
N LYS A 51 20.78 1.47 0.03
CA LYS A 51 21.48 0.43 0.79
C LYS A 51 21.69 -0.85 -0.02
N LYS A 52 20.81 -1.12 -0.96
CA LYS A 52 20.87 -2.28 -1.86
C LYS A 52 21.59 -1.95 -3.18
N ASN A 53 22.21 -0.79 -3.27
CA ASN A 53 22.94 -0.32 -4.46
C ASN A 53 22.06 -0.12 -5.69
N HIS A 54 20.80 0.26 -5.49
CA HIS A 54 19.92 0.64 -6.56
C HIS A 54 19.88 2.17 -6.68
N ASN A 55 20.32 2.69 -7.81
CA ASN A 55 20.37 4.12 -8.07
C ASN A 55 19.11 4.58 -8.78
N ALA A 56 18.07 4.86 -8.02
CA ALA A 56 16.85 5.45 -8.55
C ALA A 56 16.70 6.84 -7.94
N SER A 57 16.38 7.84 -8.77
CA SER A 57 16.10 9.18 -8.28
C SER A 57 14.80 9.17 -7.49
N ARG A 58 14.68 10.11 -6.57
CA ARG A 58 13.46 10.30 -5.79
C ARG A 58 12.25 10.50 -6.71
N ALA A 59 12.42 11.29 -7.79
CA ALA A 59 11.37 11.51 -8.77
C ALA A 59 10.92 10.21 -9.43
N THR A 60 11.85 9.32 -9.77
CA THR A 60 11.53 8.01 -10.36
C THR A 60 10.78 7.13 -9.37
N VAL A 61 11.17 7.15 -8.08
CA VAL A 61 10.47 6.41 -7.04
C VAL A 61 9.02 6.91 -6.90
N TYR A 62 8.82 8.22 -6.79
CA TYR A 62 7.47 8.80 -6.70
C TYR A 62 6.60 8.46 -7.90
N ARG A 63 7.16 8.60 -9.10
CA ARG A 63 6.43 8.28 -10.34
C ARG A 63 6.02 6.81 -10.37
N THR A 64 6.91 5.92 -9.96
CA THR A 64 6.62 4.49 -9.91
C THR A 64 5.55 4.18 -8.86
N LEU A 65 5.63 4.80 -7.68
CA LEU A 65 4.60 4.67 -6.66
C LEU A 65 3.22 5.11 -7.15
N ASP A 66 3.16 6.21 -7.88
CA ASP A 66 1.89 6.70 -8.45
C ASP A 66 1.29 5.69 -9.42
N ILE A 67 2.12 5.05 -10.23
CA ILE A 67 1.67 4.00 -11.14
C ILE A 67 1.17 2.78 -10.36
N LEU A 68 1.89 2.38 -9.33
CA LEU A 68 1.50 1.24 -8.48
C LEU A 68 0.16 1.50 -7.78
N ILE A 69 -0.10 2.73 -7.38
CA ILE A 69 -1.39 3.11 -6.79
C ILE A 69 -2.49 3.09 -7.85
N LYS A 70 -2.23 3.68 -9.01
CA LYS A 70 -3.20 3.77 -10.11
C LYS A 70 -3.69 2.38 -10.56
N TYR A 71 -2.78 1.41 -10.61
CA TYR A 71 -3.09 0.05 -11.06
C TYR A 71 -3.33 -0.94 -9.93
N ASP A 72 -3.56 -0.42 -8.73
CA ASP A 72 -4.06 -1.18 -7.57
C ASP A 72 -3.08 -2.19 -6.98
N PHE A 73 -1.77 -1.99 -7.16
CA PHE A 73 -0.74 -2.78 -6.50
C PHE A 73 -0.45 -2.32 -5.07
N VAL A 74 -0.64 -1.03 -4.81
CA VAL A 74 -0.23 -0.36 -3.58
C VAL A 74 -1.35 0.57 -3.14
N ARG A 75 -1.53 0.69 -1.84
CA ARG A 75 -2.41 1.72 -1.28
C ARG A 75 -1.59 2.80 -0.60
N LYS A 76 -2.09 4.00 -0.71
CA LYS A 76 -1.54 5.18 -0.07
C LYS A 76 -2.24 5.38 1.26
N MET A 77 -1.49 5.57 2.33
CA MET A 77 -2.05 5.76 3.68
C MET A 77 -1.72 7.15 4.18
N ASP A 78 -2.76 7.93 4.41
CA ASP A 78 -2.66 9.22 5.06
C ASP A 78 -3.38 9.13 6.41
N ILE A 79 -2.62 9.15 7.49
CA ILE A 79 -3.18 9.03 8.84
C ILE A 79 -3.31 10.38 9.54
N GLY A 80 -3.13 11.48 8.81
CA GLY A 80 -3.32 12.83 9.33
C GLY A 80 -2.13 13.42 10.08
N ASP A 81 -0.96 12.76 10.04
CA ASP A 81 0.26 13.25 10.70
C ASP A 81 1.19 14.02 9.74
N GLY A 82 0.72 14.32 8.55
CA GLY A 82 1.51 15.00 7.51
C GLY A 82 2.46 14.10 6.75
N ARG A 83 2.43 12.80 7.03
CA ARG A 83 3.30 11.82 6.38
C ARG A 83 2.46 10.84 5.58
N ILE A 84 2.88 10.58 4.34
CA ILE A 84 2.23 9.60 3.47
C ILE A 84 3.03 8.31 3.50
N ARG A 85 2.34 7.21 3.79
CA ARG A 85 2.93 5.88 3.81
C ARG A 85 2.35 5.04 2.69
N TYR A 86 3.08 4.03 2.28
CA TYR A 86 2.69 3.16 1.17
C TYR A 86 2.65 1.71 1.65
N GLU A 87 1.70 0.96 1.16
CA GLU A 87 1.49 -0.42 1.55
C GLU A 87 1.12 -1.27 0.35
N SER A 88 1.82 -2.40 0.18
CA SER A 88 1.51 -3.37 -0.86
C SER A 88 0.16 -4.03 -0.57
N LYS A 89 -0.65 -4.17 -1.62
CA LYS A 89 -1.90 -4.95 -1.56
C LYS A 89 -1.67 -6.42 -1.90
N ILE A 90 -0.51 -6.75 -2.46
CA ILE A 90 -0.20 -8.10 -2.91
C ILE A 90 0.14 -8.99 -1.72
N GLY A 91 -0.52 -10.14 -1.63
CA GLY A 91 -0.32 -11.07 -0.53
C GLY A 91 -0.91 -10.62 0.80
N HIS A 92 -1.57 -9.47 0.81
CA HIS A 92 -2.21 -8.90 1.99
C HIS A 92 -3.67 -8.64 1.67
N PRO A 93 -4.57 -9.56 2.01
CA PRO A 93 -5.99 -9.32 1.82
C PRO A 93 -6.41 -8.07 2.58
N HIS A 94 -7.58 -7.57 2.27
CA HIS A 94 -8.14 -6.40 2.91
C HIS A 94 -8.00 -6.47 4.43
N HIS A 95 -7.50 -5.43 5.02
CA HIS A 95 -7.43 -5.28 6.47
C HIS A 95 -7.66 -3.83 6.86
N ASP A 96 -8.02 -3.61 8.13
CA ASP A 96 -8.21 -2.30 8.72
C ASP A 96 -7.02 -1.96 9.61
N HIS A 97 -6.93 -0.73 10.05
CA HIS A 97 -5.76 -0.25 10.78
C HIS A 97 -6.13 0.42 12.09
N MET A 98 -5.36 0.14 13.14
CA MET A 98 -5.30 0.95 14.36
C MET A 98 -4.00 1.72 14.35
N ILE A 99 -4.06 3.02 14.59
CA ILE A 99 -2.88 3.90 14.61
C ILE A 99 -2.73 4.46 16.00
N CYS A 100 -1.62 4.14 16.68
CA CYS A 100 -1.34 4.72 17.99
C CYS A 100 -0.81 6.14 17.82
N VAL A 101 -1.55 7.12 18.35
CA VAL A 101 -1.17 8.52 18.21
C VAL A 101 0.05 8.92 19.05
N GLU A 102 0.37 8.13 20.08
CA GLU A 102 1.52 8.38 20.94
C GLU A 102 2.82 7.80 20.38
N THR A 103 2.76 6.60 19.83
CA THR A 103 3.95 5.88 19.36
C THR A 103 4.11 5.83 17.85
N GLY A 104 3.03 6.12 17.09
CA GLY A 104 3.00 5.96 15.65
C GLY A 104 2.88 4.51 15.18
N LYS A 105 2.76 3.56 16.09
CA LYS A 105 2.62 2.14 15.75
C LYS A 105 1.32 1.90 14.98
N ILE A 106 1.40 1.14 13.91
CA ILE A 106 0.26 0.76 13.09
C ILE A 106 0.00 -0.74 13.28
N ILE A 107 -1.21 -1.07 13.68
CA ILE A 107 -1.65 -2.44 13.92
C ILE A 107 -2.72 -2.78 12.89
N GLU A 108 -2.55 -3.87 12.16
CA GLU A 108 -3.53 -4.35 11.21
C GLU A 108 -4.51 -5.29 11.91
N PHE A 109 -5.77 -5.22 11.53
CA PHE A 109 -6.78 -6.14 12.03
C PHE A 109 -7.84 -6.42 10.97
N VAL A 110 -8.52 -7.55 11.11
CA VAL A 110 -9.68 -7.92 10.28
C VAL A 110 -10.77 -8.38 11.24
N SER A 111 -11.98 -7.90 11.01
CA SER A 111 -13.15 -8.34 11.78
C SER A 111 -14.28 -8.66 10.83
N ASP A 112 -14.64 -9.92 10.73
CA ASP A 112 -15.78 -10.36 9.92
C ASP A 112 -17.09 -9.73 10.41
N GLU A 113 -17.19 -9.52 11.71
CA GLU A 113 -18.38 -8.89 12.30
C GLU A 113 -18.56 -7.46 11.80
N ILE A 114 -17.49 -6.68 11.79
CA ILE A 114 -17.52 -5.30 11.27
C ILE A 114 -17.88 -5.31 9.80
N GLU A 115 -17.24 -6.19 9.01
CA GLU A 115 -17.51 -6.30 7.58
C GLU A 115 -18.99 -6.62 7.31
N ASN A 116 -19.56 -7.58 8.04
CA ASN A 116 -20.95 -7.99 7.88
C ASN A 116 -21.94 -6.86 8.25
N ILE A 117 -21.65 -6.14 9.31
CA ILE A 117 -22.50 -5.02 9.75
C ILE A 117 -22.51 -3.92 8.69
N GLN A 118 -21.36 -3.60 8.13
CA GLN A 118 -21.26 -2.60 7.06
C GLN A 118 -22.06 -2.98 5.84
N GLU A 119 -21.97 -4.23 5.42
CA GLU A 119 -22.73 -4.75 4.28
C GLU A 119 -24.23 -4.66 4.52
N GLU A 120 -24.69 -5.04 5.69
CA GLU A 120 -26.13 -4.95 6.05
C GLU A 120 -26.62 -3.51 6.00
N ILE A 121 -25.85 -2.57 6.50
CA ILE A 121 -26.21 -1.16 6.49
C ILE A 121 -26.33 -0.67 5.04
N ALA A 122 -25.35 -1.01 4.21
CA ALA A 122 -25.37 -0.59 2.80
C ALA A 122 -26.57 -1.18 2.05
N GLU A 123 -26.85 -2.45 2.26
CA GLU A 123 -27.98 -3.14 1.62
C GLU A 123 -29.33 -2.51 2.02
N LYS A 124 -29.49 -2.17 3.29
CA LYS A 124 -30.72 -1.51 3.77
C LYS A 124 -31.00 -0.18 3.04
N HIS A 125 -29.94 0.48 2.61
CA HIS A 125 -30.05 1.73 1.87
C HIS A 125 -30.03 1.54 0.36
N GLY A 126 -29.97 0.30 -0.12
CA GLY A 126 -29.98 -0.03 -1.55
C GLY A 126 -28.63 0.11 -2.23
N TYR A 127 -27.54 -0.03 -1.48
CA TYR A 127 -26.19 0.13 -2.01
C TYR A 127 -25.32 -1.10 -1.80
N LYS A 128 -24.33 -1.22 -2.65
CA LYS A 128 -23.25 -2.22 -2.54
C LYS A 128 -21.95 -1.48 -2.23
N ILE A 129 -21.19 -1.96 -1.24
CA ILE A 129 -19.92 -1.38 -0.88
C ILE A 129 -18.89 -1.72 -1.96
N ILE A 130 -18.25 -0.70 -2.52
CA ILE A 130 -17.14 -0.86 -3.47
C ILE A 130 -15.82 -0.88 -2.71
N LYS A 131 -15.72 -0.03 -1.67
CA LYS A 131 -14.50 0.16 -0.91
C LYS A 131 -14.85 0.77 0.44
N HIS A 132 -14.11 0.39 1.47
CA HIS A 132 -14.16 1.12 2.73
C HIS A 132 -12.75 1.42 3.23
N ILE A 133 -12.64 2.44 4.07
CA ILE A 133 -11.40 2.79 4.75
C ILE A 133 -11.75 2.89 6.23
N HIS A 134 -11.11 2.05 7.03
CA HIS A 134 -11.39 2.02 8.46
C HIS A 134 -10.08 2.21 9.23
N GLN A 135 -9.98 3.32 9.94
CA GLN A 135 -8.81 3.65 10.74
C GLN A 135 -9.28 4.05 12.15
N LEU A 136 -8.75 3.37 13.14
CA LEU A 136 -8.97 3.71 14.53
C LEU A 136 -7.73 4.43 15.05
N PHE A 137 -7.91 5.63 15.58
CA PHE A 137 -6.83 6.39 16.21
C PHE A 137 -6.88 6.12 17.71
N VAL A 138 -5.84 5.48 18.20
CA VAL A 138 -5.86 4.89 19.54
C VAL A 138 -4.68 5.39 20.38
N LYS A 139 -4.74 5.14 21.67
CA LYS A 139 -3.63 5.34 22.59
C LYS A 139 -3.56 4.15 23.55
N PRO A 140 -2.38 3.87 24.11
CA PRO A 140 -2.27 2.77 25.06
C PRO A 140 -3.23 2.93 26.23
N ILE A 141 -3.81 1.83 26.66
CA ILE A 141 -4.63 1.80 27.87
C ILE A 141 -3.68 1.91 29.05
N LYS A 142 -3.92 2.86 29.93
CA LYS A 142 -3.12 2.98 31.16
C LYS A 142 -3.49 1.85 32.10
N LYS A 143 -2.49 1.11 32.52
CA LYS A 143 -2.67 0.08 33.52
C LYS A 143 -2.42 0.63 34.90
#